data_6c97fe996c3942728754d098d5649b90
#
_entry.id   6c97fe996c3942728754d098d5649b90
#
_cell.length_a   1.000
_cell.length_b   1.000
_cell.length_c   1.000
_cell.angle_alpha   90.00
_cell.angle_beta   90.00
_cell.angle_gamma   90.00
#
_symmetry.space_group_name_H-M   'P 1'
#
loop_
_entity.id
_entity.type
_entity.pdbx_description
1 polymer ?
#
loop_
_entity_poly.entity_id
_entity_poly.type
_entity_poly.pdbx_seq_one_letter_code
_entity_poly.pdbx_strand_id
1 'polypeptide(L)'
;MEFLPGGRFRLMNLPLLPLLGTAYNIPWQSMESIRLRMRGLPDWILSEPYDIEATAERAPASPGAQGKARNERIRLMLQSVLADRCKLKVRRDTEEIPVYSLEVEAHGPKMEKAKIAEQDCTESAPFAPISPSAPGCHQFQGGAGRPGFRGLAVDMSDLALYVSNWTDRPIVDDTGLAGLYAIQMDGWESSNEDSSRLTLDDVLDRLGLKLVRKRATVEILVIEHVERPSEN
;
A
#
# COMPACT_ATOMS: atom_id res chain seq x y z
N MET A 1 9.70 7.04 6.55
CA MET A 1 10.12 6.38 5.30
C MET A 1 9.93 7.36 4.17
N GLU A 2 10.98 7.66 3.41
CA GLU A 2 10.98 8.69 2.36
C GLU A 2 11.63 8.15 1.07
N PHE A 3 11.02 8.48 -0.05
CA PHE A 3 11.63 8.28 -1.37
C PHE A 3 12.13 9.62 -1.90
N LEU A 4 13.43 9.71 -2.14
CA LEU A 4 14.11 10.94 -2.53
C LEU A 4 14.47 10.93 -4.02
N PRO A 5 14.71 12.10 -4.64
CA PRO A 5 15.17 12.19 -6.03
C PRO A 5 16.47 11.39 -6.26
N GLY A 6 16.64 10.88 -7.49
CA GLY A 6 17.83 10.10 -7.85
C GLY A 6 17.80 8.65 -7.39
N GLY A 7 16.63 8.09 -7.10
CA GLY A 7 16.50 6.68 -6.71
C GLY A 7 16.97 6.41 -5.27
N ARG A 8 17.02 7.43 -4.44
CA ARG A 8 17.38 7.28 -3.02
C ARG A 8 16.16 6.96 -2.17
N PHE A 9 16.37 6.09 -1.20
CA PHE A 9 15.40 5.71 -0.18
C PHE A 9 15.98 5.95 1.20
N ARG A 10 15.17 6.43 2.13
CA ARG A 10 15.58 6.66 3.51
C ARG A 10 14.50 6.17 4.48
N LEU A 11 14.91 5.36 5.44
CA LEU A 11 14.16 4.99 6.64
C LEU A 11 14.95 5.54 7.84
N MET A 12 14.34 6.34 8.70
CA MET A 12 15.02 6.94 9.86
C MET A 12 14.24 6.63 11.12
N ASN A 13 14.92 6.05 12.10
CA ASN A 13 14.40 5.72 13.41
C ASN A 13 13.05 4.97 13.37
N LEU A 14 12.94 3.99 12.47
CA LEU A 14 11.73 3.17 12.29
C LEU A 14 12.08 1.69 12.30
N PRO A 15 11.16 0.83 12.78
CA PRO A 15 11.31 -0.61 12.65
C PRO A 15 11.27 -1.05 11.18
N LEU A 16 11.71 -2.28 10.91
CA LEU A 16 11.76 -2.80 9.52
C LEU A 16 10.38 -3.17 8.94
N LEU A 17 9.35 -3.27 9.77
CA LEU A 17 8.01 -3.67 9.32
C LEU A 17 7.45 -2.80 8.18
N PRO A 18 7.50 -1.44 8.23
CA PRO A 18 7.09 -0.60 7.11
C PRO A 18 7.82 -0.91 5.81
N LEU A 19 9.13 -1.17 5.90
CA LEU A 19 9.95 -1.52 4.75
C LEU A 19 9.55 -2.87 4.16
N LEU A 20 9.39 -3.87 5.01
CA LEU A 20 8.95 -5.22 4.63
C LEU A 20 7.55 -5.18 4.00
N GLY A 21 6.60 -4.51 4.64
CA GLY A 21 5.24 -4.36 4.13
C GLY A 21 5.20 -3.69 2.76
N THR A 22 5.96 -2.62 2.58
CA THR A 22 6.08 -1.93 1.29
C THR A 22 6.72 -2.81 0.22
N ALA A 23 7.81 -3.52 0.57
CA ALA A 23 8.54 -4.40 -0.35
C ALA A 23 7.67 -5.56 -0.88
N TYR A 24 6.76 -6.07 -0.07
CA TYR A 24 5.91 -7.21 -0.42
C TYR A 24 4.43 -6.85 -0.62
N ASN A 25 4.13 -5.56 -0.67
CA ASN A 25 2.76 -5.06 -0.89
C ASN A 25 1.76 -5.57 0.14
N ILE A 26 2.17 -5.60 1.40
CA ILE A 26 1.32 -6.00 2.53
C ILE A 26 1.07 -4.78 3.41
N PRO A 27 -0.20 -4.42 3.69
CA PRO A 27 -0.53 -3.36 4.64
C PRO A 27 0.11 -3.65 6.00
N TRP A 28 0.77 -2.65 6.59
CA TRP A 28 1.60 -2.85 7.78
C TRP A 28 1.13 -2.06 9.01
N GLN A 29 0.04 -1.28 8.90
CA GLN A 29 -0.47 -0.47 10.01
C GLN A 29 -1.37 -1.28 10.97
N SER A 30 -1.99 -2.36 10.51
CA SER A 30 -2.79 -3.26 11.35
C SER A 30 -2.02 -4.53 11.69
N MET A 31 -1.68 -4.70 12.97
CA MET A 31 -0.97 -5.89 13.46
C MET A 31 -1.79 -7.17 13.30
N GLU A 32 -3.11 -7.08 13.42
CA GLU A 32 -4.02 -8.21 13.20
C GLU A 32 -3.94 -8.69 11.75
N SER A 33 -4.02 -7.77 10.80
CA SER A 33 -3.90 -8.06 9.36
C SER A 33 -2.52 -8.62 9.01
N ILE A 34 -1.44 -8.08 9.61
CA ILE A 34 -0.08 -8.60 9.41
C ILE A 34 0.03 -10.05 9.85
N ARG A 35 -0.47 -10.38 11.03
CA ARG A 35 -0.44 -11.75 11.56
C ARG A 35 -1.20 -12.75 10.69
N LEU A 36 -2.22 -12.28 9.96
CA LEU A 36 -2.93 -13.09 8.98
C LEU A 36 -2.14 -13.30 7.69
N ARG A 37 -1.30 -12.32 7.30
CA ARG A 37 -0.60 -12.32 6.02
C ARG A 37 0.88 -12.69 6.08
N MET A 38 1.50 -12.67 7.26
CA MET A 38 2.92 -13.00 7.45
C MET A 38 3.10 -14.12 8.47
N ARG A 39 4.00 -15.06 8.20
CA ARG A 39 4.42 -16.13 9.11
C ARG A 39 5.92 -16.04 9.37
N GLY A 40 6.34 -16.42 10.57
CA GLY A 40 7.77 -16.43 10.93
C GLY A 40 8.38 -15.03 11.15
N LEU A 41 7.55 -14.02 11.43
CA LEU A 41 7.99 -12.64 11.66
C LEU A 41 8.60 -12.52 13.07
N PRO A 42 9.93 -12.23 13.23
CA PRO A 42 10.54 -12.03 14.54
C PRO A 42 10.11 -10.71 15.18
N ASP A 43 10.01 -10.67 16.50
CA ASP A 43 9.55 -9.49 17.25
C ASP A 43 10.43 -8.25 17.04
N TRP A 44 11.73 -8.42 16.82
CA TRP A 44 12.64 -7.30 16.61
C TRP A 44 12.33 -6.49 15.34
N ILE A 45 11.76 -7.12 14.30
CA ILE A 45 11.29 -6.41 13.08
C ILE A 45 10.18 -5.41 13.41
N LEU A 46 9.42 -5.67 14.48
CA LEU A 46 8.29 -4.84 14.90
C LEU A 46 8.71 -3.68 15.80
N SER A 47 9.83 -3.83 16.51
CA SER A 47 10.15 -2.97 17.65
C SER A 47 11.52 -2.29 17.59
N GLU A 48 12.52 -2.89 16.94
CA GLU A 48 13.86 -2.32 16.89
C GLU A 48 13.96 -1.26 15.79
N PRO A 49 14.31 0.00 16.11
CA PRO A 49 14.43 1.04 15.11
C PRO A 49 15.78 0.96 14.38
N TYR A 50 15.76 1.30 13.10
CA TYR A 50 16.94 1.34 12.23
C TYR A 50 16.95 2.61 11.40
N ASP A 51 18.16 3.05 11.04
CA ASP A 51 18.41 4.04 10.03
C ASP A 51 18.93 3.32 8.78
N ILE A 52 18.20 3.42 7.69
CA ILE A 52 18.57 2.79 6.42
C ILE A 52 18.57 3.84 5.33
N GLU A 53 19.71 3.99 4.66
CA GLU A 53 19.80 4.72 3.40
C GLU A 53 20.21 3.76 2.29
N ALA A 54 19.48 3.80 1.19
CA ALA A 54 19.79 3.04 -0.01
C ALA A 54 19.67 3.92 -1.25
N THR A 55 20.54 3.65 -2.22
CA THR A 55 20.52 4.31 -3.53
C THR A 55 20.44 3.23 -4.61
N ALA A 56 19.50 3.34 -5.53
CA ALA A 56 19.46 2.48 -6.69
C ALA A 56 20.66 2.80 -7.60
N GLU A 57 21.47 1.80 -7.96
CA GLU A 57 22.65 1.97 -8.86
C GLU A 57 22.27 2.53 -10.24
N ARG A 58 21.05 2.30 -10.66
CA ARG A 58 20.41 2.94 -11.82
C ARG A 58 19.04 3.41 -11.39
N ALA A 59 18.81 4.71 -11.47
CA ALA A 59 17.43 5.19 -11.56
C ALA A 59 16.78 4.40 -12.70
N PRO A 60 15.74 3.60 -12.45
CA PRO A 60 15.13 2.82 -13.51
C PRO A 60 14.43 3.77 -14.48
N ALA A 61 15.19 4.35 -15.37
CA ALA A 61 14.73 5.16 -16.47
C ALA A 61 14.38 4.23 -17.63
N SER A 62 13.18 3.67 -17.59
CA SER A 62 12.54 3.29 -18.84
C SER A 62 11.50 4.37 -19.12
N PRO A 63 11.69 5.20 -20.12
CA PRO A 63 10.62 6.10 -20.57
C PRO A 63 9.40 5.25 -20.86
N GLY A 64 8.28 5.56 -20.21
CA GLY A 64 7.00 4.88 -20.45
C GLY A 64 6.63 3.73 -19.53
N ALA A 65 7.32 3.49 -18.41
CA ALA A 65 6.80 2.53 -17.43
C ALA A 65 5.59 3.12 -16.69
N GLN A 66 4.48 2.44 -16.75
CA GLN A 66 3.19 2.83 -16.19
C GLN A 66 3.19 2.71 -14.65
N GLY A 67 2.27 3.39 -13.95
CA GLY A 67 2.25 3.54 -12.50
C GLY A 67 2.43 2.25 -11.70
N LYS A 68 1.78 1.14 -12.09
CA LYS A 68 1.98 -0.19 -11.46
C LYS A 68 3.40 -0.73 -11.65
N ALA A 69 3.98 -0.55 -12.83
CA ALA A 69 5.35 -0.98 -13.10
C ALA A 69 6.39 -0.18 -12.28
N ARG A 70 6.12 1.10 -12.02
CA ARG A 70 6.92 1.91 -11.09
C ARG A 70 6.88 1.33 -9.67
N ASN A 71 5.70 1.09 -9.15
CA ASN A 71 5.52 0.54 -7.80
C ASN A 71 6.20 -0.83 -7.67
N GLU A 72 6.12 -1.66 -8.71
CA GLU A 72 6.81 -2.95 -8.74
C GLU A 72 8.33 -2.80 -8.70
N ARG A 73 8.92 -1.86 -9.43
CA ARG A 73 10.36 -1.59 -9.37
C ARG A 73 10.82 -1.12 -7.99
N ILE A 74 10.03 -0.26 -7.33
CA ILE A 74 10.30 0.14 -5.96
C ILE A 74 10.29 -1.08 -5.05
N ARG A 75 9.29 -1.95 -5.16
CA ARG A 75 9.21 -3.19 -4.37
C ARG A 75 10.43 -4.08 -4.58
N LEU A 76 10.84 -4.33 -5.83
CA LEU A 76 12.01 -5.13 -6.14
C LEU A 76 13.31 -4.54 -5.57
N MET A 77 13.47 -3.21 -5.63
CA MET A 77 14.60 -2.52 -5.00
C MET A 77 14.61 -2.74 -3.49
N LEU A 78 13.48 -2.58 -2.81
CA LEU A 78 13.37 -2.80 -1.37
C LEU A 78 13.61 -4.26 -0.99
N GLN A 79 13.15 -5.21 -1.81
CA GLN A 79 13.42 -6.64 -1.63
C GLN A 79 14.93 -6.92 -1.73
N SER A 80 15.64 -6.31 -2.69
CA SER A 80 17.11 -6.42 -2.78
C SER A 80 17.80 -5.90 -1.52
N VAL A 81 17.40 -4.73 -1.03
CA VAL A 81 17.97 -4.17 0.22
C VAL A 81 17.77 -5.13 1.41
N LEU A 82 16.56 -5.67 1.55
CA LEU A 82 16.26 -6.64 2.62
C LEU A 82 17.06 -7.94 2.47
N ALA A 83 17.20 -8.44 1.24
CA ALA A 83 17.99 -9.64 0.98
C ALA A 83 19.48 -9.43 1.29
N ASP A 84 20.04 -8.29 0.88
CA ASP A 84 21.46 -7.99 1.05
C ASP A 84 21.82 -7.67 2.50
N ARG A 85 21.03 -6.81 3.14
CA ARG A 85 21.35 -6.28 4.47
C ARG A 85 20.82 -7.14 5.62
N CYS A 86 19.67 -7.76 5.43
CA CYS A 86 19.01 -8.58 6.45
C CYS A 86 19.06 -10.08 6.13
N LYS A 87 19.69 -10.50 5.04
CA LYS A 87 19.71 -11.90 4.57
C LYS A 87 18.31 -12.49 4.46
N LEU A 88 17.33 -11.64 4.19
CA LEU A 88 15.93 -12.04 4.13
C LEU A 88 15.70 -13.11 3.07
N LYS A 89 15.11 -14.22 3.48
CA LYS A 89 14.57 -15.26 2.60
C LYS A 89 13.12 -15.46 2.89
N VAL A 90 12.31 -15.37 1.86
CA VAL A 90 10.86 -15.51 1.97
C VAL A 90 10.34 -16.51 0.94
N ARG A 91 9.27 -17.18 1.29
CA ARG A 91 8.46 -18.00 0.40
C ARG A 91 7.05 -17.44 0.36
N ARG A 92 6.46 -17.40 -0.83
CA ARG A 92 5.04 -17.11 -1.02
C ARG A 92 4.27 -18.42 -0.91
N ASP A 93 3.17 -18.37 -0.19
CA ASP A 93 2.25 -19.49 -0.01
C ASP A 93 0.82 -18.98 -0.09
N THR A 94 -0.16 -19.86 -0.08
CA THR A 94 -1.57 -19.51 -0.07
C THR A 94 -2.26 -20.17 1.12
N GLU A 95 -3.11 -19.39 1.80
CA GLU A 95 -3.86 -19.87 2.96
C GLU A 95 -5.28 -19.31 2.93
N GLU A 96 -6.25 -20.11 3.34
CA GLU A 96 -7.62 -19.64 3.54
C GLU A 96 -7.75 -18.91 4.88
N ILE A 97 -7.84 -17.60 4.84
CA ILE A 97 -7.91 -16.75 6.03
C ILE A 97 -9.19 -15.90 6.05
N PRO A 98 -9.56 -15.35 7.23
CA PRO A 98 -10.60 -14.34 7.32
C PRO A 98 -10.18 -13.08 6.55
N VAL A 99 -11.07 -12.57 5.71
CA VAL A 99 -10.87 -11.35 4.91
C VAL A 99 -12.13 -10.49 4.93
N TYR A 100 -12.01 -9.26 4.45
CA TYR A 100 -13.13 -8.50 3.95
C TYR A 100 -13.18 -8.58 2.42
N SER A 101 -14.36 -8.78 1.87
CA SER A 101 -14.67 -8.60 0.46
C SER A 101 -15.11 -7.16 0.25
N LEU A 102 -14.43 -6.42 -0.61
CA LEU A 102 -14.89 -5.12 -1.07
C LEU A 102 -15.89 -5.35 -2.20
N GLU A 103 -17.13 -4.97 -1.99
CA GLU A 103 -18.23 -5.19 -2.93
C GLU A 103 -18.93 -3.87 -3.26
N VAL A 104 -19.62 -3.86 -4.41
CA VAL A 104 -20.45 -2.72 -4.80
C VAL A 104 -21.79 -2.79 -4.08
N GLU A 105 -22.26 -1.65 -3.59
CA GLU A 105 -23.60 -1.51 -3.00
C GLU A 105 -24.72 -1.71 -4.04
N ALA A 106 -25.93 -2.04 -3.57
CA ALA A 106 -27.08 -2.32 -4.44
C ALA A 106 -27.43 -1.17 -5.41
N HIS A 107 -27.10 0.06 -5.03
CA HIS A 107 -27.33 1.25 -5.84
C HIS A 107 -26.20 1.58 -6.81
N GLY A 108 -25.17 0.75 -6.88
CA GLY A 108 -24.01 0.91 -7.73
C GLY A 108 -22.94 1.85 -7.16
N PRO A 109 -21.77 1.92 -7.85
CA PRO A 109 -20.68 2.77 -7.42
C PRO A 109 -21.03 4.25 -7.60
N LYS A 110 -20.63 5.09 -6.65
CA LYS A 110 -20.83 6.54 -6.64
C LYS A 110 -19.53 7.30 -6.98
N MET A 111 -18.58 6.63 -7.59
CA MET A 111 -17.27 7.18 -7.98
C MET A 111 -17.25 7.55 -9.45
N GLU A 112 -16.52 8.60 -9.78
CA GLU A 112 -16.29 9.00 -11.16
C GLU A 112 -15.12 8.23 -11.78
N LYS A 113 -15.22 7.92 -13.08
CA LYS A 113 -14.06 7.39 -13.83
C LYS A 113 -12.96 8.45 -13.87
N ALA A 114 -11.72 8.01 -13.73
CA ALA A 114 -10.57 8.88 -13.90
C ALA A 114 -10.55 9.48 -15.31
N LYS A 115 -10.04 10.71 -15.42
CA LYS A 115 -9.85 11.39 -16.72
C LYS A 115 -8.63 10.86 -17.48
N ILE A 116 -7.85 10.00 -16.85
CA ILE A 116 -6.62 9.41 -17.37
C ILE A 116 -6.87 7.91 -17.55
N ALA A 117 -6.54 7.36 -18.71
CA ALA A 117 -6.57 5.93 -18.94
C ALA A 117 -5.26 5.27 -18.47
N GLU A 118 -5.28 3.96 -18.21
CA GLU A 118 -4.10 3.21 -17.74
C GLU A 118 -2.89 3.40 -18.65
N GLN A 119 -3.08 3.42 -19.96
CA GLN A 119 -2.03 3.63 -20.96
C GLN A 119 -1.38 5.02 -20.90
N ASP A 120 -2.10 6.00 -20.34
CA ASP A 120 -1.65 7.41 -20.24
C ASP A 120 -1.06 7.71 -18.86
N CYS A 121 -0.98 6.70 -17.99
CA CYS A 121 -0.32 6.77 -16.71
C CYS A 121 1.18 6.97 -16.89
N THR A 122 1.60 8.17 -17.27
CA THR A 122 3.02 8.51 -17.41
C THR A 122 3.68 8.61 -16.04
N GLU A 123 4.87 8.08 -15.92
CA GLU A 123 5.71 8.30 -14.76
C GLU A 123 6.05 9.79 -14.63
N SER A 124 5.50 10.44 -13.64
CA SER A 124 6.27 11.49 -12.97
C SER A 124 7.57 10.82 -12.50
N ALA A 125 8.73 11.47 -12.67
CA ALA A 125 10.03 10.86 -12.36
C ALA A 125 9.98 9.94 -11.14
N PRO A 126 10.59 8.75 -11.16
CA PRO A 126 10.59 7.83 -10.04
C PRO A 126 11.02 8.61 -8.80
N PHE A 127 10.23 8.60 -7.75
CA PHE A 127 10.44 9.39 -6.53
C PHE A 127 10.13 10.90 -6.61
N ALA A 128 9.54 11.42 -7.67
CA ALA A 128 9.02 12.78 -7.63
C ALA A 128 7.91 12.88 -6.58
N PRO A 129 7.90 13.93 -5.75
CA PRO A 129 6.75 14.22 -4.91
C PRO A 129 5.50 14.28 -5.77
N ILE A 130 4.40 13.66 -5.30
CA ILE A 130 3.13 13.76 -6.00
C ILE A 130 2.72 15.23 -6.01
N SER A 131 2.75 15.83 -7.18
CA SER A 131 2.33 17.22 -7.34
C SER A 131 0.82 17.26 -7.57
N PRO A 132 0.10 18.25 -7.00
CA PRO A 132 -1.30 18.49 -7.35
C PRO A 132 -1.53 18.70 -8.85
N SER A 133 -0.49 19.10 -9.57
CA SER A 133 -0.51 19.34 -11.02
C SER A 133 -0.08 18.12 -11.86
N ALA A 134 0.43 17.06 -11.23
CA ALA A 134 0.82 15.82 -11.91
C ALA A 134 0.33 14.61 -11.06
N PRO A 135 -0.94 14.23 -11.21
CA PRO A 135 -1.51 13.11 -10.46
C PRO A 135 -0.83 11.80 -10.86
N GLY A 136 -0.21 11.15 -9.87
CA GLY A 136 0.29 9.79 -10.05
C GLY A 136 -0.86 8.81 -10.15
N CYS A 137 -0.81 7.91 -11.12
CA CYS A 137 -1.70 6.76 -11.14
C CYS A 137 -1.34 5.77 -10.02
N HIS A 138 -2.34 5.01 -9.54
CA HIS A 138 -2.19 3.96 -8.53
C HIS A 138 -1.59 4.46 -7.20
N GLN A 139 -1.95 5.67 -6.80
CA GLN A 139 -1.45 6.28 -5.57
C GLN A 139 -2.55 7.02 -4.84
N PHE A 140 -2.59 6.83 -3.50
CA PHE A 140 -3.38 7.65 -2.60
C PHE A 140 -2.49 8.65 -1.88
N GLN A 141 -3.00 9.84 -1.73
CA GLN A 141 -2.46 10.88 -0.87
C GLN A 141 -3.36 10.98 0.35
N GLY A 142 -2.80 10.78 1.53
CA GLY A 142 -3.45 11.16 2.79
C GLY A 142 -3.36 12.66 3.00
N GLY A 143 -4.33 13.23 3.67
CA GLY A 143 -4.44 14.68 3.86
C GLY A 143 -3.25 15.26 4.61
N ALA A 144 -2.32 15.91 3.91
CA ALA A 144 -1.32 16.77 4.54
C ALA A 144 -2.04 17.96 5.19
N GLY A 145 -2.32 17.84 6.49
CA GLY A 145 -2.99 18.89 7.29
C GLY A 145 -4.50 19.03 7.06
N ARG A 146 -5.14 18.12 6.33
CA ARG A 146 -6.60 18.03 6.18
C ARG A 146 -7.05 16.59 6.31
N PRO A 147 -8.13 16.32 7.12
CA PRO A 147 -8.71 15.00 7.18
C PRO A 147 -9.21 14.52 5.81
N GLY A 148 -8.78 13.33 5.39
CA GLY A 148 -9.22 12.74 4.15
C GLY A 148 -8.14 12.05 3.34
N PHE A 149 -8.52 11.50 2.20
CA PHE A 149 -7.59 10.93 1.22
C PHE A 149 -8.06 11.19 -0.20
N ARG A 150 -7.13 11.12 -1.13
CA ARG A 150 -7.40 11.36 -2.53
C ARG A 150 -6.57 10.46 -3.43
N GLY A 151 -7.22 9.84 -4.42
CA GLY A 151 -6.61 9.13 -5.53
C GLY A 151 -7.21 9.62 -6.84
N LEU A 152 -6.40 10.12 -7.76
CA LEU A 152 -6.91 10.73 -9.01
C LEU A 152 -7.10 9.74 -10.14
N ALA A 153 -6.35 8.64 -10.10
CA ALA A 153 -6.42 7.56 -11.07
C ALA A 153 -6.00 6.25 -10.37
N VAL A 154 -6.93 5.64 -9.65
CA VAL A 154 -6.70 4.42 -8.86
C VAL A 154 -7.72 3.36 -9.24
N ASP A 155 -7.32 2.11 -9.21
CA ASP A 155 -8.26 0.99 -9.36
C ASP A 155 -8.76 0.48 -8.00
N MET A 156 -9.68 -0.48 -8.03
CA MET A 156 -10.27 -1.02 -6.81
C MET A 156 -9.28 -1.84 -5.99
N SER A 157 -8.27 -2.44 -6.62
CA SER A 157 -7.21 -3.13 -5.89
C SER A 157 -6.30 -2.17 -5.12
N ASP A 158 -6.05 -0.97 -5.67
CA ASP A 158 -5.35 0.11 -4.96
C ASP A 158 -6.16 0.59 -3.75
N LEU A 159 -7.48 0.76 -3.92
CA LEU A 159 -8.37 1.15 -2.82
C LEU A 159 -8.40 0.08 -1.74
N ALA A 160 -8.61 -1.18 -2.10
CA ALA A 160 -8.62 -2.31 -1.17
C ALA A 160 -7.31 -2.37 -0.36
N LEU A 161 -6.16 -2.23 -1.03
CA LEU A 161 -4.85 -2.20 -0.38
C LEU A 161 -4.71 -1.00 0.56
N TYR A 162 -5.14 0.19 0.11
CA TYR A 162 -5.05 1.41 0.90
C TYR A 162 -5.88 1.31 2.18
N VAL A 163 -7.17 0.95 2.07
CA VAL A 163 -8.06 0.88 3.24
C VAL A 163 -7.77 -0.32 4.15
N SER A 164 -7.07 -1.36 3.66
CA SER A 164 -6.61 -2.50 4.48
C SER A 164 -5.67 -2.08 5.63
N ASN A 165 -5.06 -0.90 5.55
CA ASN A 165 -4.23 -0.40 6.65
C ASN A 165 -5.04 -0.10 7.93
N TRP A 166 -6.35 0.06 7.84
CA TRP A 166 -7.22 0.40 8.96
C TRP A 166 -8.24 -0.69 9.30
N THR A 167 -8.02 -1.90 8.81
CA THR A 167 -8.87 -3.05 9.09
C THR A 167 -8.10 -4.15 9.82
N ASP A 168 -8.82 -4.95 10.61
CA ASP A 168 -8.27 -6.11 11.32
C ASP A 168 -7.96 -7.30 10.38
N ARG A 169 -8.38 -7.20 9.11
CA ARG A 169 -8.27 -8.27 8.10
C ARG A 169 -7.86 -7.69 6.75
N PRO A 170 -7.18 -8.47 5.91
CA PRO A 170 -6.96 -8.09 4.52
C PRO A 170 -8.28 -7.86 3.78
N ILE A 171 -8.26 -6.95 2.81
CA ILE A 171 -9.39 -6.72 1.92
C ILE A 171 -9.09 -7.32 0.55
N VAL A 172 -10.04 -8.05 0.00
CA VAL A 172 -10.02 -8.59 -1.37
C VAL A 172 -10.99 -7.79 -2.22
N ASP A 173 -10.55 -7.39 -3.40
CA ASP A 173 -11.40 -6.70 -4.37
C ASP A 173 -12.32 -7.70 -5.10
N ASP A 174 -13.60 -7.63 -4.79
CA ASP A 174 -14.68 -8.38 -5.45
C ASP A 174 -15.72 -7.43 -6.08
N THR A 175 -15.33 -6.18 -6.33
CA THR A 175 -16.23 -5.19 -6.92
C THR A 175 -16.60 -5.49 -8.37
N GLY A 176 -15.73 -6.20 -9.10
CA GLY A 176 -15.85 -6.39 -10.54
C GLY A 176 -15.70 -5.09 -11.36
N LEU A 177 -15.29 -3.99 -10.73
CA LEU A 177 -15.15 -2.69 -11.38
C LEU A 177 -13.78 -2.58 -12.05
N ALA A 178 -13.78 -2.44 -13.39
CA ALA A 178 -12.56 -2.30 -14.16
C ALA A 178 -12.17 -0.82 -14.41
N GLY A 179 -10.86 -0.59 -14.63
CA GLY A 179 -10.28 0.70 -14.97
C GLY A 179 -10.07 1.62 -13.78
N LEU A 180 -9.66 2.86 -14.07
CA LEU A 180 -9.27 3.83 -13.06
C LEU A 180 -10.42 4.74 -12.65
N TYR A 181 -10.42 5.15 -11.39
CA TYR A 181 -11.41 6.03 -10.77
C TYR A 181 -10.71 7.21 -10.10
N ALA A 182 -11.41 8.33 -10.07
CA ALA A 182 -11.06 9.46 -9.23
C ALA A 182 -11.81 9.33 -7.91
N ILE A 183 -11.08 9.21 -6.83
CA ILE A 183 -11.61 9.07 -5.47
C ILE A 183 -11.12 10.25 -4.64
N GLN A 184 -12.06 10.96 -4.03
CA GLN A 184 -11.75 12.00 -3.06
C GLN A 184 -12.69 11.85 -1.87
N MET A 185 -12.10 11.80 -0.69
CA MET A 185 -12.84 11.67 0.56
C MET A 185 -12.30 12.66 1.58
N ASP A 186 -13.11 13.65 1.89
CA ASP A 186 -12.81 14.67 2.87
C ASP A 186 -13.42 14.31 4.22
N GLY A 187 -12.79 14.75 5.31
CA GLY A 187 -13.32 14.60 6.67
C GLY A 187 -13.07 13.26 7.34
N TRP A 188 -12.36 12.32 6.70
CA TRP A 188 -12.00 11.05 7.30
C TRP A 188 -10.58 11.09 7.88
N GLU A 189 -10.43 10.63 9.12
CA GLU A 189 -9.13 10.43 9.77
C GLU A 189 -9.09 9.02 10.37
N SER A 190 -7.92 8.41 10.33
CA SER A 190 -7.69 7.06 10.84
C SER A 190 -7.70 6.95 12.38
N SER A 191 -7.65 8.06 13.10
CA SER A 191 -7.69 8.08 14.57
C SER A 191 -9.13 8.12 15.08
N ASN A 192 -9.55 7.05 15.74
CA ASN A 192 -10.93 6.83 16.26
C ASN A 192 -11.27 7.59 17.55
N GLU A 193 -10.62 8.68 17.91
CA GLU A 193 -10.88 9.35 19.19
C GLU A 193 -12.08 10.31 19.17
N ASP A 194 -12.63 10.63 18.01
CA ASP A 194 -13.75 11.55 17.87
C ASP A 194 -14.93 10.90 17.13
N SER A 195 -16.00 10.60 17.88
CA SER A 195 -17.23 10.00 17.35
C SER A 195 -18.01 10.88 16.38
N SER A 196 -17.59 12.12 16.16
CA SER A 196 -18.20 13.02 15.16
C SER A 196 -17.63 12.82 13.76
N ARG A 197 -16.60 11.98 13.59
CA ARG A 197 -15.90 11.75 12.33
C ARG A 197 -16.42 10.54 11.58
N LEU A 198 -16.23 10.55 10.26
CA LEU A 198 -16.63 9.46 9.40
C LEU A 198 -15.89 8.17 9.77
N THR A 199 -16.63 7.07 9.88
CA THR A 199 -16.07 5.72 9.97
C THR A 199 -15.62 5.23 8.59
N LEU A 200 -14.84 4.14 8.54
CA LEU A 200 -14.47 3.53 7.26
C LEU A 200 -15.70 3.05 6.48
N ASP A 201 -16.70 2.52 7.17
CA ASP A 201 -17.96 2.09 6.54
C ASP A 201 -18.71 3.30 5.93
N ASP A 202 -18.77 4.45 6.62
CA ASP A 202 -19.36 5.68 6.07
C ASP A 202 -18.62 6.16 4.80
N VAL A 203 -17.30 6.04 4.80
CA VAL A 203 -16.47 6.39 3.63
C VAL A 203 -16.79 5.50 2.45
N LEU A 204 -16.85 4.19 2.67
CA LEU A 204 -17.13 3.22 1.62
C LEU A 204 -18.57 3.35 1.09
N ASP A 205 -19.58 3.58 1.96
CA ASP A 205 -20.96 3.84 1.53
C ASP A 205 -21.06 5.08 0.64
N ARG A 206 -20.33 6.15 0.96
CA ARG A 206 -20.25 7.35 0.10
C ARG A 206 -19.68 7.06 -1.29
N LEU A 207 -18.82 6.04 -1.40
CA LEU A 207 -18.27 5.56 -2.68
C LEU A 207 -19.19 4.54 -3.37
N GLY A 208 -20.28 4.13 -2.72
CA GLY A 208 -21.18 3.08 -3.19
C GLY A 208 -20.57 1.68 -3.05
N LEU A 209 -19.73 1.50 -2.03
CA LEU A 209 -19.01 0.27 -1.72
C LEU A 209 -19.30 -0.18 -0.28
N LYS A 210 -19.06 -1.45 0.01
CA LYS A 210 -19.17 -2.03 1.34
C LYS A 210 -18.13 -3.11 1.59
N LEU A 211 -17.89 -3.41 2.87
CA LEU A 211 -17.10 -4.55 3.31
C LEU A 211 -17.97 -5.70 3.79
N VAL A 212 -17.77 -6.88 3.24
CA VAL A 212 -18.46 -8.10 3.64
C VAL A 212 -17.45 -9.09 4.22
N ARG A 213 -17.72 -9.60 5.42
CA ARG A 213 -16.85 -10.60 6.08
C ARG A 213 -16.98 -11.93 5.38
N LYS A 214 -15.84 -12.50 4.96
CA LYS A 214 -15.77 -13.85 4.40
C LYS A 214 -14.44 -14.53 4.71
N ARG A 215 -14.28 -15.74 4.23
CA ARG A 215 -12.99 -16.43 4.11
C ARG A 215 -12.60 -16.49 2.65
N ALA A 216 -11.32 -16.32 2.37
CA ALA A 216 -10.79 -16.45 1.03
C ALA A 216 -9.36 -16.99 1.07
N THR A 217 -8.98 -17.70 0.01
CA THR A 217 -7.60 -18.08 -0.22
C THR A 217 -6.82 -16.86 -0.69
N VAL A 218 -5.84 -16.44 0.09
CA VAL A 218 -4.99 -15.30 -0.24
C VAL A 218 -3.53 -15.70 -0.15
N GLU A 219 -2.68 -14.93 -0.83
CA GLU A 219 -1.24 -15.09 -0.72
C GLU A 219 -0.77 -14.63 0.69
N ILE A 220 0.04 -15.46 1.32
CA ILE A 220 0.76 -15.15 2.55
C ILE A 220 2.27 -15.16 2.33
N LEU A 221 2.99 -14.39 3.13
CA LEU A 221 4.44 -14.34 3.13
C LEU A 221 4.99 -15.17 4.28
N VAL A 222 5.80 -16.18 3.98
CA VAL A 222 6.48 -16.99 4.98
C VAL A 222 7.94 -16.57 5.04
N ILE A 223 8.38 -16.03 6.17
CA ILE A 223 9.77 -15.67 6.42
C ILE A 223 10.52 -16.92 6.84
N GLU A 224 11.40 -17.39 5.98
CA GLU A 224 12.22 -18.59 6.22
C GLU A 224 13.51 -18.25 6.96
N HIS A 225 14.05 -17.05 6.71
CA HIS A 225 15.27 -16.56 7.35
C HIS A 225 15.32 -15.04 7.32
N VAL A 226 15.78 -14.44 8.40
CA VAL A 226 16.07 -12.99 8.47
C VAL A 226 17.06 -12.72 9.60
N GLU A 227 18.01 -11.85 9.36
CA GLU A 227 19.00 -11.37 10.31
C GLU A 227 18.84 -9.87 10.56
N ARG A 228 19.35 -9.38 11.69
CA ARG A 228 19.46 -7.94 11.90
C ARG A 228 20.34 -7.31 10.82
N PRO A 229 20.01 -6.07 10.37
CA PRO A 229 20.81 -5.43 9.35
C PRO A 229 22.29 -5.38 9.71
N SER A 230 23.16 -5.72 8.76
CA SER A 230 24.60 -5.53 8.94
C SER A 230 24.94 -4.05 8.93
N GLU A 231 25.81 -3.63 9.82
CA GLU A 231 26.43 -2.30 9.78
C GLU A 231 27.27 -2.13 8.51
N ASN A 232 27.42 -0.87 8.05
CA ASN A 232 28.28 -0.52 6.89
C ASN A 232 29.74 -0.43 7.29
#